data_f6763b6952c37b41b38310469755c613
#
_entry.id   f6763b6952c37b41b38310469755c613
#
_cell.length_a   1.000
_cell.length_b   1.000
_cell.length_c   1.000
_cell.angle_alpha   90.00
_cell.angle_beta   90.00
_cell.angle_gamma   90.00
#
_symmetry.space_group_name_H-M   'P 1'
#
loop_
_entity.id
_entity.type
_entity.pdbx_description
1 polymer ?
#
loop_
_entity_poly.entity_id
_entity_poly.type
_entity_poly.pdbx_seq_one_letter_code
_entity_poly.pdbx_strand_id
1 'polypeptide(L)'
;LSDSISNMISAACTPQIEPAIVLSSIDNKTIIEIDIPAGKFRPYYLKNKGKESSTYIRINGTSRVADEIKLKELELEGKKISFDSMREIGKDYSEEKALALCKKMKQIALNAFTDDETNSVKELSIEKLVDFGILSKINNHFYPTYSFNLLTDNTIRHAKIQCALFKGNNRDVFIDHKEFDGPIY
;
A
#
# COMPACT_ATOMS: atom_id res chain seq x y z
N LEU A 1 34.18 -17.76 -0.94
CA LEU A 1 33.54 -17.11 -2.07
C LEU A 1 32.18 -16.59 -1.68
N SER A 2 31.25 -17.40 -1.15
CA SER A 2 29.91 -17.00 -0.71
C SER A 2 29.96 -15.87 0.32
N ASP A 3 30.77 -16.00 1.36
CA ASP A 3 30.96 -14.99 2.41
C ASP A 3 31.49 -13.66 1.83
N SER A 4 32.41 -13.73 0.87
CA SER A 4 32.95 -12.53 0.21
C SER A 4 31.90 -11.80 -0.58
N ILE A 5 31.05 -12.54 -1.30
CA ILE A 5 29.92 -11.95 -2.06
C ILE A 5 28.86 -11.36 -1.12
N SER A 6 28.48 -12.09 -0.06
CA SER A 6 27.53 -11.62 0.95
C SER A 6 28.02 -10.33 1.60
N ASN A 7 29.27 -10.30 2.05
CA ASN A 7 29.85 -9.12 2.67
C ASN A 7 29.93 -7.93 1.71
N MET A 8 30.26 -8.16 0.44
CA MET A 8 30.30 -7.11 -0.59
C MET A 8 28.90 -6.50 -0.80
N ILE A 9 27.87 -7.32 -0.93
CA ILE A 9 26.49 -6.83 -1.12
C ILE A 9 26.03 -6.06 0.13
N SER A 10 26.22 -6.63 1.32
CA SER A 10 25.81 -6.02 2.57
C SER A 10 26.53 -4.69 2.85
N ALA A 11 27.82 -4.61 2.54
CA ALA A 11 28.61 -3.40 2.74
C ALA A 11 28.28 -2.29 1.73
N ALA A 12 27.91 -2.67 0.50
CA ALA A 12 27.64 -1.72 -0.59
C ALA A 12 26.29 -1.04 -0.49
N CYS A 13 25.31 -1.66 0.16
CA CYS A 13 23.90 -1.20 0.18
C CYS A 13 23.49 -0.52 1.48
N THR A 14 22.59 0.41 1.38
CA THR A 14 21.89 1.04 2.50
C THR A 14 20.40 1.08 2.20
N PRO A 15 19.50 0.62 3.10
CA PRO A 15 19.79 -0.26 4.25
C PRO A 15 20.57 -1.51 3.87
N GLN A 16 21.18 -2.17 4.84
CA GLN A 16 21.93 -3.39 4.61
C GLN A 16 21.03 -4.50 4.02
N ILE A 17 21.57 -5.21 3.03
CA ILE A 17 20.91 -6.36 2.40
C ILE A 17 21.59 -7.63 2.88
N GLU A 18 20.80 -8.61 3.27
CA GLU A 18 21.26 -9.95 3.67
C GLU A 18 20.87 -10.95 2.57
N PRO A 19 21.74 -11.23 1.58
CA PRO A 19 21.44 -12.19 0.53
C PRO A 19 21.54 -13.61 1.05
N ALA A 20 20.68 -14.51 0.58
CA ALA A 20 20.88 -15.94 0.72
C ALA A 20 21.70 -16.45 -0.47
N ILE A 21 22.82 -17.11 -0.21
CA ILE A 21 23.74 -17.59 -1.26
C ILE A 21 23.86 -19.11 -1.17
N VAL A 22 23.49 -19.78 -2.25
CA VAL A 22 23.57 -21.24 -2.38
C VAL A 22 24.50 -21.58 -3.54
N LEU A 23 25.37 -22.55 -3.31
CA LEU A 23 26.22 -23.17 -4.35
C LEU A 23 25.55 -24.46 -4.80
N SER A 24 25.25 -24.57 -6.07
CA SER A 24 24.69 -25.78 -6.69
C SER A 24 25.57 -26.25 -7.85
N SER A 25 25.42 -27.51 -8.28
CA SER A 25 26.12 -28.03 -9.45
C SER A 25 25.11 -28.50 -10.47
N ILE A 26 25.21 -27.98 -11.69
CA ILE A 26 24.37 -28.37 -12.85
C ILE A 26 25.32 -28.68 -13.98
N ASP A 27 25.22 -29.87 -14.56
CA ASP A 27 26.07 -30.35 -15.68
C ASP A 27 27.56 -30.20 -15.39
N ASN A 28 27.98 -30.59 -14.18
CA ASN A 28 29.38 -30.48 -13.69
C ASN A 28 29.92 -29.02 -13.63
N LYS A 29 29.04 -28.02 -13.68
CA LYS A 29 29.41 -26.61 -13.48
C LYS A 29 28.90 -26.12 -12.15
N THR A 30 29.72 -25.41 -11.40
CA THR A 30 29.32 -24.75 -10.16
C THR A 30 28.53 -23.50 -10.50
N ILE A 31 27.30 -23.41 -9.98
CA ILE A 31 26.41 -22.25 -10.11
C ILE A 31 26.27 -21.60 -8.75
N ILE A 32 26.33 -20.28 -8.72
CA ILE A 32 26.08 -19.47 -7.54
C ILE A 32 24.66 -18.91 -7.70
N GLU A 33 23.77 -19.31 -6.81
CA GLU A 33 22.44 -18.76 -6.70
C GLU A 33 22.43 -17.72 -5.58
N ILE A 34 22.00 -16.50 -5.91
CA ILE A 34 21.90 -15.39 -4.96
C ILE A 34 20.44 -14.96 -4.91
N ASP A 35 19.78 -15.25 -3.80
CA ASP A 35 18.43 -14.81 -3.53
C ASP A 35 18.45 -13.54 -2.66
N ILE A 36 17.76 -12.50 -3.13
CA ILE A 36 17.61 -11.23 -2.43
C ILE A 36 16.13 -11.05 -2.12
N PRO A 37 15.70 -11.35 -0.89
CA PRO A 37 14.30 -11.24 -0.51
C PRO A 37 13.84 -9.78 -0.54
N ALA A 38 12.53 -9.58 -0.72
CA ALA A 38 11.92 -8.27 -0.68
C ALA A 38 12.18 -7.59 0.68
N GLY A 39 12.90 -6.49 0.68
CA GLY A 39 13.29 -5.77 1.88
C GLY A 39 12.14 -4.98 2.52
N LYS A 40 12.18 -4.87 3.85
CA LYS A 40 11.16 -4.18 4.67
C LYS A 40 11.42 -2.67 4.81
N PHE A 41 12.65 -2.21 4.53
CA PHE A 41 13.11 -0.85 4.82
C PHE A 41 13.43 -0.06 3.55
N ARG A 42 12.56 -0.14 2.55
CA ARG A 42 12.72 0.61 1.28
C ARG A 42 12.83 2.12 1.51
N PRO A 43 13.54 2.84 0.63
CA PRO A 43 14.29 2.36 -0.54
C PRO A 43 15.68 1.83 -0.19
N TYR A 44 16.17 0.88 -1.01
CA TYR A 44 17.54 0.38 -0.97
C TYR A 44 18.36 1.05 -2.06
N TYR A 45 19.59 1.44 -1.74
CA TYR A 45 20.46 2.16 -2.67
C TYR A 45 21.95 1.88 -2.40
N LEU A 46 22.82 2.24 -3.33
CA LEU A 46 24.26 2.10 -3.15
C LEU A 46 24.79 3.21 -2.23
N LYS A 47 25.44 2.81 -1.12
CA LYS A 47 25.94 3.72 -0.09
C LYS A 47 26.86 4.81 -0.63
N ASN A 48 27.71 4.48 -1.59
CA ASN A 48 28.69 5.41 -2.17
C ASN A 48 28.10 6.41 -3.19
N LYS A 49 26.89 6.16 -3.70
CA LYS A 49 26.24 7.01 -4.71
C LYS A 49 25.07 7.84 -4.14
N GLY A 50 24.59 7.46 -2.95
CA GLY A 50 23.45 8.12 -2.34
C GLY A 50 22.09 7.67 -2.87
N LYS A 51 21.04 8.05 -2.15
CA LYS A 51 19.67 7.58 -2.38
C LYS A 51 19.09 8.03 -3.72
N GLU A 52 19.21 9.31 -4.04
CA GLU A 52 18.61 9.90 -5.25
C GLU A 52 19.20 9.35 -6.54
N SER A 53 20.47 9.00 -6.55
CA SER A 53 21.19 8.59 -7.77
C SER A 53 21.34 7.08 -7.92
N SER A 54 21.01 6.29 -6.92
CA SER A 54 21.23 4.84 -6.96
C SER A 54 20.10 3.98 -6.37
N THR A 55 18.93 4.56 -6.16
CA THR A 55 17.72 3.75 -5.97
C THR A 55 17.19 3.34 -7.35
N TYR A 56 17.27 2.05 -7.65
CA TYR A 56 16.83 1.52 -8.94
C TYR A 56 15.46 0.86 -8.81
N ILE A 57 14.64 1.06 -9.82
CA ILE A 57 13.33 0.42 -10.01
C ILE A 57 13.30 -0.33 -11.34
N ARG A 58 12.46 -1.35 -11.42
CA ARG A 58 12.25 -2.12 -12.63
C ARG A 58 10.96 -1.67 -13.32
N ILE A 59 11.07 -1.15 -14.55
CA ILE A 59 9.93 -0.74 -15.36
C ILE A 59 10.04 -1.43 -16.70
N ASN A 60 9.03 -2.24 -17.07
CA ASN A 60 8.96 -2.95 -18.35
C ASN A 60 10.25 -3.66 -18.74
N GLY A 61 10.86 -4.38 -17.79
CA GLY A 61 12.09 -5.13 -18.03
C GLY A 61 13.39 -4.30 -17.99
N THR A 62 13.30 -2.97 -17.82
CA THR A 62 14.46 -2.07 -17.77
C THR A 62 14.68 -1.55 -16.34
N SER A 63 15.92 -1.54 -15.85
CA SER A 63 16.28 -0.93 -14.58
C SER A 63 16.57 0.56 -14.79
N ARG A 64 15.89 1.43 -14.03
CA ARG A 64 16.06 2.89 -14.09
C ARG A 64 16.21 3.44 -12.69
N VAL A 65 16.85 4.60 -12.56
CA VAL A 65 16.88 5.35 -11.30
C VAL A 65 15.48 5.86 -11.01
N ALA A 66 15.04 5.71 -9.76
CA ALA A 66 13.75 6.21 -9.31
C ALA A 66 13.74 7.75 -9.34
N ASP A 67 12.67 8.34 -9.84
CA ASP A 67 12.43 9.78 -9.73
C ASP A 67 11.99 10.15 -8.29
N GLU A 68 11.84 11.45 -8.04
CA GLU A 68 11.48 11.96 -6.71
C GLU A 68 10.13 11.41 -6.21
N ILE A 69 9.15 11.27 -7.11
CA ILE A 69 7.82 10.75 -6.76
C ILE A 69 7.93 9.29 -6.34
N LYS A 70 8.63 8.49 -7.15
CA LYS A 70 8.84 7.06 -6.87
C LYS A 70 9.68 6.81 -5.63
N LEU A 71 10.64 7.68 -5.34
CA LEU A 71 11.39 7.62 -4.09
C LEU A 71 10.47 7.83 -2.87
N LYS A 72 9.58 8.82 -2.92
CA LYS A 72 8.59 9.05 -1.85
C LYS A 72 7.63 7.87 -1.67
N GLU A 73 7.16 7.28 -2.78
CA GLU A 73 6.34 6.06 -2.72
C GLU A 73 7.08 4.91 -2.02
N LEU A 74 8.33 4.65 -2.40
CA LEU A 74 9.16 3.60 -1.79
C LEU A 74 9.42 3.86 -0.30
N GLU A 75 9.58 5.11 0.12
CA GLU A 75 9.72 5.47 1.53
C GLU A 75 8.45 5.19 2.33
N LEU A 76 7.28 5.49 1.77
CA LEU A 76 6.00 5.18 2.40
C LEU A 76 5.78 3.67 2.50
N GLU A 77 6.07 2.93 1.43
CA GLU A 77 6.05 1.46 1.44
C GLU A 77 6.98 0.89 2.52
N GLY A 78 8.20 1.42 2.64
CA GLY A 78 9.17 1.01 3.65
C GLY A 78 8.72 1.28 5.08
N LYS A 79 7.95 2.33 5.29
CA LYS A 79 7.32 2.65 6.59
C LYS A 79 6.00 1.91 6.82
N LYS A 80 5.53 1.13 5.84
CA LYS A 80 4.21 0.49 5.83
C LYS A 80 3.06 1.50 6.00
N ILE A 81 3.23 2.71 5.47
CA ILE A 81 2.22 3.75 5.45
C ILE A 81 1.58 3.73 4.07
N SER A 82 0.30 3.45 3.99
CA SER A 82 -0.47 3.62 2.76
C SER A 82 -0.91 5.07 2.62
N PHE A 83 -1.05 5.56 1.39
CA PHE A 83 -1.45 6.93 1.12
C PHE A 83 -2.80 7.28 1.76
N ASP A 84 -3.74 6.35 1.71
CA ASP A 84 -5.08 6.51 2.24
C ASP A 84 -5.12 6.61 3.77
N SER A 85 -4.13 6.04 4.49
CA SER A 85 -3.98 6.16 5.95
C SER A 85 -3.29 7.46 6.38
N MET A 86 -2.80 8.28 5.44
CA MET A 86 -2.20 9.56 5.76
C MET A 86 -3.27 10.59 6.16
N ARG A 87 -2.93 11.47 7.12
CA ARG A 87 -3.80 12.57 7.52
C ARG A 87 -4.04 13.51 6.34
N GLU A 88 -5.30 13.85 6.09
CA GLU A 88 -5.67 14.88 5.12
C GLU A 88 -5.58 16.27 5.77
N ILE A 89 -4.62 17.08 5.29
CA ILE A 89 -4.39 18.43 5.82
C ILE A 89 -5.49 19.36 5.35
N GLY A 90 -6.00 20.20 6.29
CA GLY A 90 -7.05 21.17 5.96
C GLY A 90 -8.47 20.61 6.02
N LYS A 91 -8.64 19.38 6.51
CA LYS A 91 -9.95 18.80 6.82
C LYS A 91 -10.15 18.67 8.31
N ASP A 92 -11.34 18.98 8.78
CA ASP A 92 -11.72 18.88 10.18
C ASP A 92 -12.34 17.51 10.50
N TYR A 93 -12.09 17.02 11.68
CA TYR A 93 -12.71 15.83 12.21
C TYR A 93 -14.18 16.09 12.55
N SER A 94 -15.07 15.17 12.19
CA SER A 94 -16.48 15.18 12.59
C SER A 94 -16.82 13.88 13.31
N GLU A 95 -17.16 13.99 14.59
CA GLU A 95 -17.59 12.86 15.40
C GLU A 95 -18.88 12.23 14.88
N GLU A 96 -19.82 13.05 14.41
CA GLU A 96 -21.06 12.58 13.80
C GLU A 96 -20.80 11.66 12.59
N LYS A 97 -19.92 12.09 11.68
CA LYS A 97 -19.52 11.28 10.52
C LYS A 97 -18.82 10.00 10.95
N ALA A 98 -17.96 10.04 11.98
CA ALA A 98 -17.26 8.88 12.49
C ALA A 98 -18.22 7.84 13.08
N LEU A 99 -19.20 8.28 13.89
CA LEU A 99 -20.23 7.41 14.45
C LEU A 99 -21.15 6.83 13.36
N ALA A 100 -21.52 7.64 12.37
CA ALA A 100 -22.30 7.16 11.23
C ALA A 100 -21.57 6.09 10.44
N LEU A 101 -20.24 6.27 10.22
CA LEU A 101 -19.40 5.28 9.57
C LEU A 101 -19.32 3.98 10.37
N CYS A 102 -19.12 4.05 11.70
CA CYS A 102 -19.12 2.87 12.57
C CYS A 102 -20.42 2.07 12.45
N LYS A 103 -21.58 2.76 12.49
CA LYS A 103 -22.89 2.12 12.30
C LYS A 103 -23.03 1.46 10.94
N LYS A 104 -22.58 2.15 9.87
CA LYS A 104 -22.65 1.64 8.51
C LYS A 104 -21.77 0.41 8.32
N MET A 105 -20.54 0.44 8.81
CA MET A 105 -19.63 -0.71 8.79
C MET A 105 -20.22 -1.92 9.50
N LYS A 106 -20.85 -1.71 10.68
CA LYS A 106 -21.56 -2.77 11.38
C LYS A 106 -22.70 -3.37 10.56
N GLN A 107 -23.51 -2.52 9.91
CA GLN A 107 -24.61 -2.99 9.05
C GLN A 107 -24.10 -3.83 7.87
N ILE A 108 -23.02 -3.38 7.21
CA ILE A 108 -22.42 -4.11 6.11
C ILE A 108 -21.92 -5.49 6.59
N ALA A 109 -21.22 -5.53 7.74
CA ALA A 109 -20.76 -6.78 8.33
C ALA A 109 -21.93 -7.71 8.64
N LEU A 110 -23.01 -7.24 9.27
CA LEU A 110 -24.19 -8.04 9.57
C LEU A 110 -24.84 -8.60 8.31
N ASN A 111 -24.86 -7.87 7.21
CA ASN A 111 -25.43 -8.33 5.94
C ASN A 111 -24.54 -9.35 5.21
N ALA A 112 -23.25 -9.41 5.54
CA ALA A 112 -22.27 -10.29 4.92
C ALA A 112 -22.13 -11.65 5.62
N PHE A 113 -22.54 -11.73 6.89
CA PHE A 113 -22.45 -12.96 7.69
C PHE A 113 -23.75 -13.77 7.68
N THR A 114 -23.60 -15.08 7.87
CA THR A 114 -24.72 -15.99 8.12
C THR A 114 -25.30 -15.82 9.53
N ASP A 115 -26.51 -16.29 9.77
CA ASP A 115 -27.22 -16.11 11.06
C ASP A 115 -26.42 -16.59 12.28
N ASP A 116 -25.60 -17.63 12.13
CA ASP A 116 -24.77 -18.16 13.21
C ASP A 116 -23.56 -17.25 13.55
N GLU A 117 -23.11 -16.44 12.61
CA GLU A 117 -21.94 -15.56 12.76
C GLU A 117 -22.32 -14.14 13.19
N THR A 118 -23.58 -13.73 13.06
CA THR A 118 -24.05 -12.38 13.39
C THR A 118 -23.81 -11.98 14.84
N ASN A 119 -23.84 -12.96 15.77
CA ASN A 119 -23.56 -12.74 17.18
C ASN A 119 -22.09 -12.36 17.47
N SER A 120 -21.19 -12.58 16.52
CA SER A 120 -19.77 -12.21 16.64
C SER A 120 -19.49 -10.73 16.27
N VAL A 121 -20.43 -10.07 15.59
CA VAL A 121 -20.27 -8.69 15.12
C VAL A 121 -20.44 -7.72 16.27
N LYS A 122 -19.31 -7.21 16.79
CA LYS A 122 -19.29 -6.24 17.88
C LYS A 122 -19.59 -4.82 17.39
N GLU A 123 -19.98 -3.96 18.34
CA GLU A 123 -20.06 -2.52 18.10
C GLU A 123 -18.68 -1.97 17.77
N LEU A 124 -18.60 -1.14 16.73
CA LEU A 124 -17.35 -0.52 16.31
C LEU A 124 -17.21 0.83 17.03
N SER A 125 -16.09 1.04 17.73
CA SER A 125 -15.77 2.31 18.36
C SER A 125 -14.92 3.21 17.44
N ILE A 126 -14.87 4.51 17.76
CA ILE A 126 -14.02 5.48 17.03
C ILE A 126 -12.54 5.10 17.14
N GLU A 127 -12.11 4.55 18.30
CA GLU A 127 -10.74 4.06 18.47
C GLU A 127 -10.40 2.93 17.48
N LYS A 128 -11.37 2.09 17.12
CA LYS A 128 -11.16 1.06 16.12
C LYS A 128 -10.94 1.65 14.71
N LEU A 129 -11.50 2.79 14.40
CA LEU A 129 -11.18 3.49 13.15
C LEU A 129 -9.72 3.95 13.10
N VAL A 130 -9.10 4.25 14.26
CA VAL A 130 -7.66 4.53 14.34
C VAL A 130 -6.84 3.26 14.11
N ASP A 131 -7.23 2.14 14.72
CA ASP A 131 -6.55 0.85 14.52
C ASP A 131 -6.57 0.42 13.04
N PHE A 132 -7.64 0.75 12.32
CA PHE A 132 -7.79 0.47 10.88
C PHE A 132 -7.09 1.50 9.98
N GLY A 133 -6.48 2.56 10.55
CA GLY A 133 -5.86 3.64 9.77
C GLY A 133 -6.87 4.58 9.08
N ILE A 134 -8.15 4.47 9.42
CA ILE A 134 -9.22 5.34 8.90
C ILE A 134 -9.18 6.70 9.59
N LEU A 135 -8.79 6.75 10.84
CA LEU A 135 -8.52 8.00 11.57
C LEU A 135 -7.09 8.00 12.09
N SER A 136 -6.52 9.18 12.27
CA SER A 136 -5.26 9.39 12.96
C SER A 136 -5.51 10.02 14.33
N LYS A 137 -4.78 9.61 15.37
CA LYS A 137 -4.88 10.17 16.72
C LYS A 137 -3.52 10.74 17.13
N ILE A 138 -3.47 12.05 17.41
CA ILE A 138 -2.27 12.76 17.81
C ILE A 138 -2.63 13.60 19.05
N ASN A 139 -1.88 13.46 20.14
CA ASN A 139 -2.12 14.19 21.40
C ASN A 139 -3.59 14.14 21.84
N ASN A 140 -4.19 12.97 21.78
CA ASN A 140 -5.59 12.71 22.13
C ASN A 140 -6.65 13.42 21.27
N HIS A 141 -6.28 13.99 20.12
CA HIS A 141 -7.18 14.57 19.14
C HIS A 141 -7.26 13.65 17.92
N PHE A 142 -8.46 13.51 17.34
CA PHE A 142 -8.70 12.75 16.13
C PHE A 142 -8.55 13.65 14.90
N TYR A 143 -7.98 13.08 13.85
CA TYR A 143 -7.79 13.75 12.56
C TYR A 143 -8.25 12.82 11.44
N PRO A 144 -8.97 13.34 10.44
CA PRO A 144 -9.36 12.54 9.29
C PRO A 144 -8.15 12.16 8.44
N THR A 145 -8.16 10.95 7.93
CA THR A 145 -7.25 10.48 6.89
C THR A 145 -7.95 10.55 5.53
N TYR A 146 -7.21 10.31 4.44
CA TYR A 146 -7.84 10.17 3.12
C TYR A 146 -8.88 9.04 3.10
N SER A 147 -8.61 7.90 3.77
CA SER A 147 -9.60 6.82 3.93
C SER A 147 -10.89 7.29 4.59
N PHE A 148 -10.78 8.08 5.66
CA PHE A 148 -11.98 8.58 6.34
C PHE A 148 -12.87 9.39 5.42
N ASN A 149 -12.28 10.29 4.65
CA ASN A 149 -13.03 11.13 3.73
C ASN A 149 -13.59 10.33 2.54
N LEU A 150 -12.81 9.35 2.00
CA LEU A 150 -13.30 8.43 0.97
C LEU A 150 -14.52 7.61 1.42
N LEU A 151 -14.59 7.28 2.71
CA LEU A 151 -15.67 6.49 3.30
C LEU A 151 -16.85 7.35 3.82
N THR A 152 -16.67 8.66 4.01
CA THR A 152 -17.71 9.51 4.63
C THR A 152 -18.16 10.69 3.79
N ASP A 153 -17.37 11.10 2.80
CA ASP A 153 -17.61 12.33 2.04
C ASP A 153 -17.72 12.06 0.54
N ASN A 154 -18.74 12.64 -0.07
CA ASN A 154 -19.00 12.57 -1.51
C ASN A 154 -18.24 13.66 -2.28
N THR A 155 -17.48 14.53 -1.60
CA THR A 155 -16.89 15.74 -2.19
C THR A 155 -15.45 15.58 -2.64
N ILE A 156 -14.85 14.37 -2.50
CA ILE A 156 -13.49 14.16 -2.98
C ILE A 156 -13.50 14.22 -4.50
N ARG A 157 -13.01 15.32 -5.04
CA ARG A 157 -12.76 15.46 -6.47
C ARG A 157 -11.87 14.28 -6.92
N HIS A 158 -12.28 13.60 -7.99
CA HIS A 158 -11.57 12.47 -8.60
C HIS A 158 -11.69 11.11 -7.88
N ALA A 159 -12.42 10.98 -6.78
CA ALA A 159 -12.75 9.69 -6.18
C ALA A 159 -14.02 9.08 -6.84
N LYS A 160 -13.94 8.89 -8.16
CA LYS A 160 -15.03 8.29 -8.94
C LYS A 160 -14.57 7.00 -9.58
N ILE A 161 -15.45 6.00 -9.58
CA ILE A 161 -15.22 4.75 -10.29
C ILE A 161 -15.95 4.81 -11.62
N GLN A 162 -15.21 4.77 -12.72
CA GLN A 162 -15.77 4.71 -14.06
C GLN A 162 -15.64 3.31 -14.60
N CYS A 163 -16.76 2.69 -14.88
CA CYS A 163 -16.82 1.35 -15.47
C CYS A 163 -17.25 1.47 -16.94
N ALA A 164 -16.54 0.80 -17.84
CA ALA A 164 -16.88 0.71 -19.24
C ALA A 164 -17.16 -0.76 -19.61
N LEU A 165 -18.28 -0.98 -20.30
CA LEU A 165 -18.65 -2.30 -20.82
C LEU A 165 -18.31 -2.37 -22.30
N PHE A 166 -17.56 -3.39 -22.70
CA PHE A 166 -17.20 -3.66 -24.07
C PHE A 166 -17.76 -5.00 -24.54
N LYS A 167 -18.01 -5.15 -25.84
CA LYS A 167 -18.48 -6.41 -26.43
C LYS A 167 -17.29 -7.38 -26.59
N GLY A 168 -17.42 -8.60 -26.01
CA GLY A 168 -16.38 -9.63 -26.09
C GLY A 168 -15.18 -9.33 -25.18
N ASN A 169 -14.01 -9.83 -25.54
CA ASN A 169 -12.79 -9.74 -24.75
C ASN A 169 -11.86 -8.59 -25.16
N ASN A 170 -12.27 -7.78 -26.15
CA ASN A 170 -11.51 -6.68 -26.70
C ASN A 170 -12.15 -5.35 -26.32
N ARG A 171 -11.40 -4.24 -26.47
CA ARG A 171 -11.91 -2.87 -26.27
C ARG A 171 -12.42 -2.21 -27.57
N ASP A 172 -12.72 -3.00 -28.58
CA ASP A 172 -13.02 -2.48 -29.93
C ASP A 172 -14.45 -1.93 -30.03
N VAL A 173 -15.41 -2.56 -29.35
CA VAL A 173 -16.80 -2.15 -29.41
C VAL A 173 -17.29 -1.77 -28.02
N PHE A 174 -17.43 -0.48 -27.78
CA PHE A 174 -18.01 0.09 -26.57
C PHE A 174 -19.53 -0.12 -26.56
N ILE A 175 -20.07 -0.59 -25.44
CA ILE A 175 -21.50 -0.84 -25.26
C ILE A 175 -22.11 0.20 -24.32
N ASP A 176 -21.52 0.36 -23.13
CA ASP A 176 -22.09 1.22 -22.09
C ASP A 176 -21.01 1.68 -21.09
N HIS A 177 -21.32 2.76 -20.36
CA HIS A 177 -20.48 3.18 -19.24
C HIS A 177 -21.35 3.50 -18.02
N LYS A 178 -20.76 3.33 -16.85
CA LYS A 178 -21.36 3.72 -15.59
C LYS A 178 -20.32 4.42 -14.70
N GLU A 179 -20.72 5.56 -14.17
CA GLU A 179 -19.93 6.29 -13.18
C GLU A 179 -20.58 6.10 -11.81
N PHE A 180 -19.77 5.78 -10.82
CA PHE A 180 -20.14 5.72 -9.41
C PHE A 180 -19.38 6.81 -8.68
N ASP A 181 -20.10 7.61 -7.94
CA ASP A 181 -19.59 8.63 -7.04
C ASP A 181 -20.17 8.44 -5.63
N GLY A 182 -19.59 9.10 -4.65
CA GLY A 182 -19.98 8.97 -3.26
C GLY A 182 -19.02 8.13 -2.42
N PRO A 183 -19.40 7.79 -1.17
CA PRO A 183 -18.58 6.99 -0.28
C PRO A 183 -18.28 5.60 -0.88
N ILE A 184 -17.03 5.16 -0.72
CA ILE A 184 -16.58 3.88 -1.25
C ILE A 184 -16.91 2.77 -0.24
N TYR A 185 -18.12 2.19 -0.34
CA TYR A 185 -18.52 0.97 0.37
C TYR A 185 -19.70 0.29 -0.30
#